data_2ee698b62190c2b86a55404910c4a62b
#
_entry.id   2ee698b62190c2b86a55404910c4a62b
#
_cell.length_a   1.000
_cell.length_b   1.000
_cell.length_c   1.000
_cell.angle_alpha   90.00
_cell.angle_beta   90.00
_cell.angle_gamma   90.00
#
_symmetry.space_group_name_H-M   'P 1'
#
loop_
_entity.id
_entity.type
_entity.pdbx_description
1 polymer ?
#
loop_
_entity_poly.entity_id
_entity_poly.type
_entity_poly.pdbx_seq_one_letter_code
_entity_poly.pdbx_strand_id
1 'polypeptide(L)'
;MQVQKKDGRLEEFDRSKLKQSILAAGAKESEAESTTAQVEAWAPSMAINDAVHSQVVRAKVIELLKTANPTATKTYEEYQKSSTV
;
A
#
# COMPACT_ATOMS: atom_id res chain seq x y z
N MET A 1 -9.42 -8.04 7.44
CA MET A 1 -8.15 -8.56 6.89
C MET A 1 -6.99 -7.91 7.61
N GLN A 2 -6.00 -8.70 7.97
CA GLN A 2 -4.86 -8.20 8.69
C GLN A 2 -3.62 -8.07 7.81
N VAL A 3 -2.69 -7.21 8.22
CA VAL A 3 -1.42 -7.03 7.55
C VAL A 3 -0.33 -7.50 8.50
N GLN A 4 0.54 -8.37 8.01
CA GLN A 4 1.68 -8.86 8.80
C GLN A 4 2.89 -7.99 8.51
N LYS A 5 3.41 -7.35 9.55
CA LYS A 5 4.59 -6.51 9.45
C LYS A 5 5.87 -7.34 9.39
N LYS A 6 6.99 -6.68 9.03
CA LYS A 6 8.28 -7.37 8.93
C LYS A 6 8.70 -8.06 10.22
N ASP A 7 8.33 -7.49 11.35
CA ASP A 7 8.67 -8.05 12.67
C ASP A 7 7.68 -9.11 13.15
N GLY A 8 6.73 -9.49 12.31
CA GLY A 8 5.75 -10.51 12.64
C GLY A 8 4.47 -10.01 13.26
N ARG A 9 4.40 -8.72 13.62
CA ARG A 9 3.19 -8.17 14.22
C ARG A 9 2.04 -8.18 13.21
N LEU A 10 0.84 -8.40 13.70
CA LEU A 10 -0.37 -8.33 12.89
C LEU A 10 -1.11 -7.04 13.22
N GLU A 11 -1.50 -6.30 12.19
CA GLU A 11 -2.28 -5.08 12.33
C GLU A 11 -3.45 -5.12 11.37
N GLU A 12 -4.56 -4.51 11.75
CA GLU A 12 -5.71 -4.44 10.87
C GLU A 12 -5.38 -3.60 9.64
N PHE A 13 -5.82 -4.07 8.47
CA PHE A 13 -5.62 -3.31 7.25
C PHE A 13 -6.43 -2.00 7.33
N ASP A 14 -5.76 -0.88 7.17
CA ASP A 14 -6.37 0.44 7.27
C ASP A 14 -6.22 1.17 5.94
N ARG A 15 -7.29 1.20 5.15
CA ARG A 15 -7.24 1.84 3.84
C ARG A 15 -6.99 3.34 3.92
N SER A 16 -7.44 3.98 5.00
CA SER A 16 -7.22 5.42 5.17
C SER A 16 -5.73 5.73 5.33
N LYS A 17 -5.03 4.93 6.12
CA LYS A 17 -3.59 5.10 6.28
C LYS A 17 -2.86 4.87 4.98
N LEU A 18 -3.26 3.84 4.22
CA LEU A 18 -2.66 3.56 2.93
C LEU A 18 -2.86 4.73 1.97
N LYS A 19 -4.09 5.21 1.87
CA LYS A 19 -4.41 6.35 1.00
C LYS A 19 -3.57 7.57 1.38
N GLN A 20 -3.47 7.86 2.68
CA GLN A 20 -2.71 9.01 3.13
C GLN A 20 -1.23 8.87 2.82
N SER A 21 -0.66 7.66 2.92
CA SER A 21 0.74 7.47 2.57
C SER A 21 1.00 7.70 1.09
N ILE A 22 0.04 7.34 0.24
CA ILE A 22 0.14 7.57 -1.20
C ILE A 22 0.02 9.06 -1.51
N LEU A 23 -0.90 9.75 -0.84
CA LEU A 23 -1.02 11.21 -0.98
C LEU A 23 0.26 11.92 -0.54
N ALA A 24 0.86 11.47 0.57
CA ALA A 24 2.09 12.04 1.08
C ALA A 24 3.25 11.87 0.09
N ALA A 25 3.19 10.86 -0.76
CA ALA A 25 4.19 10.64 -1.80
C ALA A 25 4.02 11.58 -2.99
N GLY A 26 2.94 12.37 -3.02
CA GLY A 26 2.71 13.34 -4.08
C GLY A 26 1.67 12.95 -5.11
N ALA A 27 0.97 11.84 -4.91
CA ALA A 27 -0.11 11.44 -5.81
C ALA A 27 -1.31 12.37 -5.65
N LYS A 28 -2.10 12.50 -6.71
CA LYS A 28 -3.35 13.24 -6.64
C LYS A 28 -4.40 12.43 -5.89
N GLU A 29 -5.42 13.13 -5.39
CA GLU A 29 -6.51 12.50 -4.65
C GLU A 29 -7.11 11.32 -5.43
N SER A 30 -7.42 11.53 -6.72
CA SER A 30 -8.01 10.47 -7.54
C SER A 30 -7.06 9.29 -7.73
N GLU A 31 -5.77 9.56 -7.85
CA GLU A 31 -4.76 8.53 -8.00
C GLU A 31 -4.63 7.71 -6.72
N ALA A 32 -4.60 8.40 -5.60
CA ALA A 32 -4.49 7.74 -4.29
C ALA A 32 -5.72 6.89 -4.00
N GLU A 33 -6.90 7.40 -4.31
CA GLU A 33 -8.15 6.67 -4.10
C GLU A 33 -8.20 5.43 -4.99
N SER A 34 -7.87 5.59 -6.26
CA SER A 34 -7.89 4.47 -7.21
C SER A 34 -6.91 3.39 -6.82
N THR A 35 -5.69 3.78 -6.47
CA THR A 35 -4.66 2.83 -6.07
C THR A 35 -5.07 2.09 -4.80
N THR A 36 -5.58 2.82 -3.81
CA THR A 36 -6.03 2.23 -2.55
C THR A 36 -7.17 1.24 -2.80
N ALA A 37 -8.15 1.62 -3.62
CA ALA A 37 -9.28 0.74 -3.91
C ALA A 37 -8.83 -0.54 -4.62
N GLN A 38 -7.88 -0.44 -5.53
CA GLN A 38 -7.37 -1.62 -6.22
C GLN A 38 -6.60 -2.53 -5.29
N VAL A 39 -5.80 -1.97 -4.39
CA VAL A 39 -5.08 -2.76 -3.40
C VAL A 39 -6.07 -3.45 -2.46
N GLU A 40 -7.06 -2.71 -1.99
CA GLU A 40 -8.08 -3.24 -1.10
C GLU A 40 -8.82 -4.43 -1.72
N ALA A 41 -9.14 -4.32 -3.01
CA ALA A 41 -9.84 -5.39 -3.71
C ALA A 41 -8.94 -6.59 -4.00
N TRP A 42 -7.65 -6.35 -4.22
CA TRP A 42 -6.70 -7.38 -4.60
C TRP A 42 -6.09 -8.11 -3.39
N ALA A 43 -5.84 -7.41 -2.29
CA ALA A 43 -5.10 -7.96 -1.17
C ALA A 43 -5.71 -9.26 -0.58
N PRO A 44 -7.04 -9.40 -0.46
CA PRO A 44 -7.58 -10.65 0.08
C PRO A 44 -7.20 -11.90 -0.69
N SER A 45 -6.96 -11.76 -2.01
CA SER A 45 -6.55 -12.91 -2.82
C SER A 45 -5.12 -13.37 -2.49
N MET A 46 -4.35 -12.52 -1.84
CA MET A 46 -2.97 -12.82 -1.45
C MET A 46 -2.85 -13.16 0.03
N ALA A 47 -3.95 -13.11 0.77
CA ALA A 47 -3.92 -13.36 2.21
C ALA A 47 -3.74 -14.84 2.51
N ILE A 48 -2.96 -15.12 3.56
CA ILE A 48 -2.78 -16.46 4.11
C ILE A 48 -3.24 -16.37 5.56
N ASN A 49 -4.22 -17.20 5.93
CA ASN A 49 -4.83 -17.15 7.26
C ASN A 49 -5.35 -15.74 7.59
N ASP A 50 -6.00 -15.12 6.60
CA ASP A 50 -6.60 -13.79 6.73
C ASP A 50 -5.58 -12.67 6.93
N ALA A 51 -4.31 -12.91 6.62
CA ALA A 51 -3.26 -11.91 6.74
C ALA A 51 -2.47 -11.80 5.44
N VAL A 52 -2.20 -10.58 5.00
CA VAL A 52 -1.36 -10.31 3.84
C VAL A 52 -0.06 -9.67 4.34
N HIS A 53 1.06 -10.08 3.76
CA HIS A 53 2.35 -9.53 4.15
C HIS A 53 2.47 -8.07 3.71
N SER A 54 2.99 -7.21 4.58
CA SER A 54 3.09 -5.78 4.29
C SER A 54 3.94 -5.49 3.05
N GLN A 55 4.97 -6.30 2.81
CA GLN A 55 5.79 -6.13 1.61
C GLN A 55 5.05 -6.45 0.33
N VAL A 56 4.09 -7.37 0.38
CA VAL A 56 3.25 -7.71 -0.76
C VAL A 56 2.35 -6.52 -1.08
N VAL A 57 1.76 -5.89 -0.06
CA VAL A 57 0.94 -4.70 -0.23
C VAL A 57 1.77 -3.57 -0.82
N ARG A 58 2.97 -3.34 -0.28
CA ARG A 58 3.85 -2.28 -0.75
C ARG A 58 4.24 -2.48 -2.21
N ALA A 59 4.58 -3.70 -2.59
CA ALA A 59 4.95 -4.00 -3.97
C ALA A 59 3.81 -3.71 -4.93
N LYS A 60 2.59 -4.03 -4.52
CA LYS A 60 1.41 -3.78 -5.36
C LYS A 60 1.14 -2.29 -5.52
N VAL A 61 1.29 -1.52 -4.44
CA VAL A 61 1.14 -0.05 -4.51
C VAL A 61 2.15 0.53 -5.50
N ILE A 62 3.41 0.10 -5.41
CA ILE A 62 4.45 0.57 -6.32
C ILE A 62 4.12 0.23 -7.77
N GLU A 63 3.69 -1.01 -8.01
CA GLU A 63 3.30 -1.43 -9.35
C GLU A 63 2.21 -0.54 -9.93
N LEU A 64 1.18 -0.25 -9.15
CA LEU A 64 0.06 0.56 -9.61
C LEU A 64 0.46 2.02 -9.80
N LEU A 65 1.28 2.56 -8.89
CA LEU A 65 1.73 3.95 -9.00
C LEU A 65 2.65 4.18 -10.18
N LYS A 66 3.43 3.20 -10.58
CA LYS A 66 4.30 3.34 -11.75
C LYS A 66 3.53 3.74 -13.00
N THR A 67 2.31 3.23 -13.13
CA THR A 67 1.45 3.57 -14.26
C THR A 67 0.74 4.89 -14.03
N ALA A 68 0.24 5.11 -12.81
CA ALA A 68 -0.58 6.27 -12.50
C ALA A 68 0.24 7.55 -12.32
N ASN A 69 1.40 7.45 -11.65
CA ASN A 69 2.22 8.62 -11.32
C ASN A 69 3.65 8.19 -11.00
N PRO A 70 4.52 8.12 -12.02
CA PRO A 70 5.90 7.67 -11.81
C PRO A 70 6.68 8.50 -10.79
N THR A 71 6.42 9.80 -10.73
CA THR A 71 7.12 10.68 -9.78
C THR A 71 6.73 10.32 -8.34
N ALA A 72 5.44 10.11 -8.10
CA ALA A 72 4.96 9.69 -6.78
C ALA A 72 5.50 8.31 -6.41
N THR A 73 5.65 7.44 -7.39
CA THR A 73 6.22 6.10 -7.16
C THR A 73 7.60 6.19 -6.56
N LYS A 74 8.45 7.02 -7.14
CA LYS A 74 9.83 7.18 -6.65
C LYS A 74 9.83 7.71 -5.22
N THR A 75 9.02 8.71 -4.94
CA THR A 75 8.92 9.29 -3.60
C THR A 75 8.38 8.26 -2.61
N TYR A 76 7.40 7.49 -3.03
CA TYR A 76 6.81 6.45 -2.19
C TYR A 76 7.85 5.39 -1.80
N GLU A 77 8.67 4.95 -2.77
CA GLU A 77 9.71 3.98 -2.50
C GLU A 77 10.74 4.49 -1.49
N GLU A 78 11.13 5.74 -1.62
CA GLU A 78 12.09 6.34 -0.70
C GLU A 78 11.50 6.55 0.69
N TYR A 79 10.23 6.92 0.74
CA TYR A 79 9.55 7.24 1.98
C TYR A 79 9.25 6.02 2.83
N GLN A 80 9.12 4.86 2.22
CA GLN A 80 8.60 3.67 2.88
C GLN A 80 9.66 2.78 3.50
N LYS A 81 10.81 3.32 3.78
CA LYS A 81 11.85 2.51 4.44
C LYS A 81 11.41 2.03 5.80
N SER A 82 10.59 2.78 6.49
CA SER A 82 10.05 2.40 7.78
C SER A 82 8.64 1.81 7.67
N SER A 83 8.15 1.66 6.52
CA SER A 83 6.87 1.10 6.12
C SER A 83 5.78 1.07 7.18
N THR A 84 4.64 1.62 6.86
CA THR A 84 3.54 1.71 7.80
C THR A 84 2.24 1.13 7.26
N VAL A 85 2.33 0.38 6.21
CA VAL A 85 1.11 -0.22 5.70
C VAL A 85 0.64 -1.31 6.61
#